data_b47e6f745b8f232d26fc71b48b9f8d17
#
_entry.id   b47e6f745b8f232d26fc71b48b9f8d17
#
_cell.length_a   1.000
_cell.length_b   1.000
_cell.length_c   1.000
_cell.angle_alpha   90.00
_cell.angle_beta   90.00
_cell.angle_gamma   90.00
#
_symmetry.space_group_name_H-M   'P 1'
#
loop_
_entity.id
_entity.type
_entity.pdbx_description
1 polymer ?
#
loop_
_entity_poly.entity_id
_entity_poly.type
_entity_poly.pdbx_seq_one_letter_code
_entity_poly.pdbx_strand_id
1 'polypeptide(L)'
;MKRGGFLESTVVGFARALSRALMSEEIAHQPGLLQSLDPRVRVIGLFALVLAVTLSRKLAVVLTLFLAAVMLAAFSRVSIGTLAKRVWLVVLAFTGVIALPAVFITPGNAIATFAGGSLHITAQGVATAVLLLARVETAVTFTTLLILCTPWTHVLKALRSFRLPQEVIAMLAMTHRYIFLLVETASQMLESRQSRTVGRLPGREQRRITSRTAGVLLSKSIALSNDVYLAMQSRGFRGEVRILSDFRMRSWDYVGLLAFLCAGSIAVWMGR
;
A
#
# COMPACT_ATOMS: atom_id res chain seq x y z
N MET A 1 20.40 -28.26 -4.23
CA MET A 1 19.68 -27.09 -3.72
C MET A 1 18.38 -27.54 -3.06
N LYS A 2 18.22 -27.29 -1.77
CA LYS A 2 17.16 -27.82 -0.89
C LYS A 2 15.81 -27.21 -1.26
N ARG A 3 14.87 -28.02 -1.71
CA ARG A 3 13.45 -27.64 -1.72
C ARG A 3 12.99 -27.69 -0.26
N GLY A 4 13.02 -26.56 0.42
CA GLY A 4 12.48 -26.39 1.76
C GLY A 4 11.02 -26.81 1.78
N GLY A 5 10.55 -27.40 2.86
CA GLY A 5 9.15 -27.75 3.02
C GLY A 5 8.26 -26.50 3.00
N PHE A 6 6.96 -26.68 2.77
CA PHE A 6 5.98 -25.58 2.75
C PHE A 6 6.08 -24.67 3.99
N LEU A 7 6.35 -25.26 5.15
CA LEU A 7 6.56 -24.52 6.41
C LEU A 7 7.81 -23.63 6.36
N GLU A 8 8.92 -24.12 5.81
CA GLU A 8 10.16 -23.35 5.66
C GLU A 8 9.96 -22.16 4.71
N SER A 9 9.29 -22.38 3.59
CA SER A 9 8.95 -21.30 2.65
C SER A 9 8.00 -20.27 3.27
N THR A 10 7.09 -20.69 4.14
CA THR A 10 6.15 -19.81 4.84
C THR A 10 6.86 -18.97 5.91
N VAL A 11 7.71 -19.58 6.76
CA VAL A 11 8.50 -18.86 7.79
C VAL A 11 9.43 -17.84 7.13
N VAL A 12 10.18 -18.27 6.12
CA VAL A 12 11.07 -17.39 5.36
C VAL A 12 10.28 -16.31 4.62
N GLY A 13 9.08 -16.62 4.15
CA GLY A 13 8.15 -15.65 3.55
C GLY A 13 7.69 -14.59 4.56
N PHE A 14 7.30 -15.00 5.76
CA PHE A 14 6.91 -14.09 6.86
C PHE A 14 8.08 -13.23 7.33
N ALA A 15 9.25 -13.83 7.59
CA ALA A 15 10.43 -13.08 8.00
C ALA A 15 10.85 -12.03 6.95
N ARG A 16 10.79 -12.37 5.66
CA ARG A 16 11.04 -11.42 4.58
C ARG A 16 9.95 -10.34 4.44
N ALA A 17 8.69 -10.67 4.71
CA ALA A 17 7.61 -9.70 4.71
C ALA A 17 7.77 -8.70 5.85
N LEU A 18 8.13 -9.20 7.04
CA LEU A 18 8.41 -8.38 8.23
C LEU A 18 9.62 -7.46 8.00
N SER A 19 10.75 -7.99 7.49
CA SER A 19 11.92 -7.17 7.20
C SER A 19 11.64 -6.11 6.13
N ARG A 20 10.80 -6.41 5.12
CA ARG A 20 10.37 -5.42 4.12
C ARG A 20 9.48 -4.32 4.70
N ALA A 21 8.60 -4.66 5.63
CA ALA A 21 7.76 -3.68 6.33
C ALA A 21 8.61 -2.72 7.17
N LEU A 22 9.63 -3.24 7.87
CA LEU A 22 10.58 -2.42 8.63
C LEU A 22 11.44 -1.53 7.72
N MET A 23 11.91 -2.05 6.57
CA MET A 23 12.65 -1.25 5.58
C MET A 23 11.81 -0.13 4.95
N SER A 24 10.50 -0.30 4.83
CA SER A 24 9.63 0.78 4.32
C SER A 24 9.52 1.94 5.32
N GLU A 25 9.61 1.68 6.61
CA GLU A 25 9.65 2.71 7.64
C GLU A 25 10.97 3.51 7.63
N GLU A 26 12.11 2.87 7.30
CA GLU A 26 13.39 3.57 7.14
C GLU A 26 13.36 4.62 6.01
N ILE A 27 12.72 4.31 4.88
CA ILE A 27 12.56 5.26 3.77
C ILE A 27 11.69 6.46 4.19
N ALA A 28 10.67 6.20 4.99
CA ALA A 28 9.77 7.25 5.48
C ALA A 28 10.44 8.25 6.43
N HIS A 29 11.57 7.88 7.06
CA HIS A 29 12.36 8.74 7.94
C HIS A 29 13.49 9.50 7.23
N GLN A 30 13.74 9.24 5.93
CA GLN A 30 14.77 9.97 5.18
C GLN A 30 14.35 11.42 4.93
N PRO A 31 15.27 12.38 4.92
CA PRO A 31 14.97 13.77 4.61
C PRO A 31 14.65 13.92 3.13
N GLY A 32 13.41 14.18 2.79
CA GLY A 32 12.92 14.43 1.45
C GLY A 32 11.79 15.46 1.44
N LEU A 33 11.39 15.92 0.25
CA LEU A 33 10.41 16.98 0.11
C LEU A 33 9.04 16.56 0.68
N LEU A 34 8.55 15.37 0.35
CA LEU A 34 7.29 14.86 0.92
C LEU A 34 7.42 14.59 2.41
N GLN A 35 8.56 14.09 2.89
CA GLN A 35 8.78 13.79 4.29
C GLN A 35 8.85 15.05 5.18
N SER A 36 9.17 16.22 4.62
CA SER A 36 9.19 17.49 5.35
C SER A 36 7.82 18.12 5.57
N LEU A 37 6.80 17.72 4.77
CA LEU A 37 5.43 18.22 4.90
C LEU A 37 4.67 17.54 6.06
N ASP A 38 3.66 18.22 6.62
CA ASP A 38 2.77 17.62 7.60
C ASP A 38 2.06 16.38 7.04
N PRO A 39 1.95 15.27 7.80
CA PRO A 39 1.27 14.05 7.36
C PRO A 39 -0.16 14.25 6.83
N ARG A 40 -0.88 15.21 7.37
CA ARG A 40 -2.24 15.57 6.92
C ARG A 40 -2.23 16.07 5.49
N VAL A 41 -1.29 16.95 5.17
CA VAL A 41 -1.12 17.52 3.83
C VAL A 41 -0.74 16.44 2.82
N ARG A 42 0.15 15.54 3.21
CA ARG A 42 0.53 14.39 2.36
C ARG A 42 -0.65 13.50 2.03
N VAL A 43 -1.40 13.07 3.05
CA VAL A 43 -2.56 12.18 2.87
C VAL A 43 -3.63 12.85 2.02
N ILE A 44 -4.04 14.09 2.36
CA ILE A 44 -5.08 14.82 1.62
C ILE A 44 -4.61 15.14 0.21
N GLY A 45 -3.39 15.68 0.06
CA GLY A 45 -2.86 16.14 -1.22
C GLY A 45 -2.66 14.99 -2.22
N LEU A 46 -1.99 13.92 -1.79
CA LEU A 46 -1.78 12.75 -2.68
C LEU A 46 -3.10 12.04 -3.00
N PHE A 47 -4.03 11.96 -2.04
CA PHE A 47 -5.35 11.39 -2.30
C PHE A 47 -6.15 12.25 -3.29
N ALA A 48 -6.10 13.58 -3.18
CA ALA A 48 -6.71 14.49 -4.14
C ALA A 48 -6.13 14.31 -5.55
N LEU A 49 -4.80 14.12 -5.68
CA LEU A 49 -4.16 13.83 -6.96
C LEU A 49 -4.59 12.47 -7.54
N VAL A 50 -4.74 11.43 -6.73
CA VAL A 50 -5.28 10.13 -7.15
C VAL A 50 -6.70 10.28 -7.70
N LEU A 51 -7.55 11.06 -7.01
CA LEU A 51 -8.90 11.37 -7.48
C LEU A 51 -8.87 12.16 -8.81
N ALA A 52 -7.97 13.14 -8.91
CA ALA A 52 -7.81 13.93 -10.14
C ALA A 52 -7.42 13.07 -11.35
N VAL A 53 -6.47 12.14 -11.16
CA VAL A 53 -6.08 11.15 -12.18
C VAL A 53 -7.27 10.30 -12.61
N THR A 54 -8.06 9.82 -11.66
CA THR A 54 -9.20 8.95 -11.92
C THR A 54 -10.31 9.65 -12.70
N LEU A 55 -10.54 10.94 -12.42
CA LEU A 55 -11.55 11.76 -13.08
C LEU A 55 -11.12 12.30 -14.45
N SER A 56 -9.82 12.35 -14.73
CA SER A 56 -9.28 12.88 -16.00
C SER A 56 -9.52 11.92 -17.15
N ARG A 57 -10.03 12.45 -18.28
CA ARG A 57 -10.33 11.67 -19.50
C ARG A 57 -9.28 11.86 -20.61
N LYS A 58 -8.46 12.90 -20.53
CA LYS A 58 -7.44 13.20 -21.55
C LYS A 58 -6.10 12.57 -21.18
N LEU A 59 -5.52 11.81 -22.11
CA LEU A 59 -4.22 11.15 -21.94
C LEU A 59 -3.10 12.14 -21.58
N ALA A 60 -3.09 13.31 -22.20
CA ALA A 60 -2.07 14.33 -21.95
C ALA A 60 -2.04 14.77 -20.48
N VAL A 61 -3.21 14.96 -19.84
CA VAL A 61 -3.31 15.35 -18.43
C VAL A 61 -2.83 14.22 -17.51
N VAL A 62 -3.16 12.97 -17.83
CA VAL A 62 -2.69 11.81 -17.05
C VAL A 62 -1.17 11.69 -17.15
N LEU A 63 -0.58 11.89 -18.33
CA LEU A 63 0.87 11.87 -18.53
C LEU A 63 1.58 13.02 -17.78
N THR A 64 1.02 14.22 -17.76
CA THR A 64 1.59 15.33 -16.96
C THR A 64 1.54 15.03 -15.46
N LEU A 65 0.46 14.42 -14.98
CA LEU A 65 0.37 13.97 -13.57
C LEU A 65 1.33 12.81 -13.27
N PHE A 66 1.55 11.92 -14.23
CA PHE A 66 2.57 10.87 -14.09
C PHE A 66 3.97 11.46 -13.97
N LEU A 67 4.31 12.43 -14.82
CA LEU A 67 5.58 13.14 -14.74
C LEU A 67 5.73 13.85 -13.39
N ALA A 68 4.67 14.51 -12.91
CA ALA A 68 4.65 15.13 -11.60
C ALA A 68 4.87 14.11 -10.46
N ALA A 69 4.27 12.91 -10.55
CA ALA A 69 4.50 11.83 -9.59
C ALA A 69 5.96 11.35 -9.58
N VAL A 70 6.57 11.20 -10.76
CA VAL A 70 7.99 10.81 -10.91
C VAL A 70 8.92 11.91 -10.35
N MET A 71 8.62 13.17 -10.62
CA MET A 71 9.37 14.30 -10.04
C MET A 71 9.26 14.33 -8.51
N LEU A 72 8.05 14.15 -7.97
CA LEU A 72 7.85 14.03 -6.51
C LEU A 72 8.63 12.85 -5.92
N ALA A 73 8.69 11.70 -6.60
CA ALA A 73 9.50 10.54 -6.20
C ALA A 73 10.99 10.90 -6.13
N ALA A 74 11.50 11.57 -7.16
CA ALA A 74 12.90 11.99 -7.24
C ALA A 74 13.27 12.96 -6.10
N PHE A 75 12.45 13.99 -5.86
CA PHE A 75 12.67 14.96 -4.77
C PHE A 75 12.49 14.35 -3.37
N SER A 76 11.72 13.26 -3.26
CA SER A 76 11.53 12.53 -1.99
C SER A 76 12.56 11.42 -1.77
N ARG A 77 13.64 11.37 -2.60
CA ARG A 77 14.70 10.36 -2.54
C ARG A 77 14.20 8.90 -2.63
N VAL A 78 13.03 8.69 -3.19
CA VAL A 78 12.53 7.35 -3.46
C VAL A 78 13.22 6.82 -4.72
N SER A 79 13.85 5.67 -4.62
CA SER A 79 14.56 5.04 -5.74
C SER A 79 13.60 4.72 -6.90
N ILE A 80 13.72 5.48 -7.99
CA ILE A 80 12.91 5.31 -9.21
C ILE A 80 13.09 3.89 -9.78
N GLY A 81 14.30 3.33 -9.72
CA GLY A 81 14.56 1.98 -10.18
C GLY A 81 13.80 0.90 -9.38
N THR A 82 13.63 1.10 -8.09
CA THR A 82 12.82 0.21 -7.24
C THR A 82 11.34 0.37 -7.55
N LEU A 83 10.88 1.60 -7.78
CA LEU A 83 9.51 1.91 -8.19
C LEU A 83 9.17 1.25 -9.53
N ALA A 84 10.06 1.42 -10.52
CA ALA A 84 9.89 0.85 -11.86
C ALA A 84 9.81 -0.68 -11.84
N LYS A 85 10.75 -1.35 -11.17
CA LYS A 85 10.82 -2.82 -11.15
C LYS A 85 9.74 -3.47 -10.29
N ARG A 86 9.37 -2.87 -9.15
CA ARG A 86 8.46 -3.49 -8.19
C ARG A 86 7.01 -3.08 -8.36
N VAL A 87 6.77 -1.87 -8.88
CA VAL A 87 5.43 -1.30 -9.01
C VAL A 87 5.02 -1.28 -10.48
N TRP A 88 5.71 -0.51 -11.32
CA TRP A 88 5.28 -0.29 -12.69
C TRP A 88 5.23 -1.58 -13.51
N LEU A 89 6.25 -2.42 -13.44
CA LEU A 89 6.28 -3.67 -14.21
C LEU A 89 5.13 -4.62 -13.81
N VAL A 90 4.84 -4.73 -12.51
CA VAL A 90 3.77 -5.61 -12.00
C VAL A 90 2.40 -5.04 -12.35
N VAL A 91 2.21 -3.73 -12.15
CA VAL A 91 0.95 -3.04 -12.46
C VAL A 91 0.67 -3.07 -13.96
N LEU A 92 1.69 -2.77 -14.79
CA LEU A 92 1.59 -2.81 -16.25
C LEU A 92 1.23 -4.20 -16.76
N ALA A 93 1.86 -5.26 -16.22
CA ALA A 93 1.54 -6.63 -16.60
C ALA A 93 0.09 -6.99 -16.24
N PHE A 94 -0.36 -6.68 -15.01
CA PHE A 94 -1.70 -6.99 -14.54
C PHE A 94 -2.77 -6.16 -15.27
N THR A 95 -2.57 -4.84 -15.34
CA THR A 95 -3.51 -3.92 -16.01
C THR A 95 -3.51 -4.15 -17.52
N GLY A 96 -2.35 -4.54 -18.11
CA GLY A 96 -2.25 -4.89 -19.52
C GLY A 96 -3.15 -6.06 -19.89
N VAL A 97 -3.16 -7.11 -19.06
CA VAL A 97 -4.07 -8.26 -19.26
C VAL A 97 -5.53 -7.83 -19.22
N ILE A 98 -5.88 -6.93 -18.29
CA ILE A 98 -7.27 -6.41 -18.17
C ILE A 98 -7.61 -5.46 -19.34
N ALA A 99 -6.66 -4.70 -19.85
CA ALA A 99 -6.85 -3.77 -20.96
C ALA A 99 -6.92 -4.47 -22.33
N LEU A 100 -6.36 -5.69 -22.46
CA LEU A 100 -6.41 -6.44 -23.72
C LEU A 100 -7.81 -6.60 -24.31
N PRO A 101 -8.85 -7.03 -23.58
CA PRO A 101 -10.20 -7.13 -24.12
C PRO A 101 -10.75 -5.81 -24.63
N ALA A 102 -10.38 -4.68 -24.02
CA ALA A 102 -10.87 -3.36 -24.43
C ALA A 102 -10.40 -2.99 -25.85
N VAL A 103 -9.22 -3.47 -26.27
CA VAL A 103 -8.68 -3.24 -27.63
C VAL A 103 -9.58 -3.89 -28.70
N PHE A 104 -10.21 -5.02 -28.38
CA PHE A 104 -11.01 -5.82 -29.33
C PHE A 104 -12.51 -5.54 -29.23
N ILE A 105 -13.03 -5.22 -28.04
CA ILE A 105 -14.48 -5.08 -27.79
C ILE A 105 -14.96 -3.66 -28.05
N THR A 106 -14.08 -2.64 -27.92
CA THR A 106 -14.51 -1.23 -28.09
C THR A 106 -14.88 -0.95 -29.54
N PRO A 107 -16.13 -0.52 -29.83
CA PRO A 107 -16.53 -0.19 -31.18
C PRO A 107 -15.79 1.05 -31.71
N GLY A 108 -15.30 1.00 -32.95
CA GLY A 108 -14.58 2.11 -33.54
C GLY A 108 -13.97 1.79 -34.91
N ASN A 109 -13.15 2.72 -35.42
CA ASN A 109 -12.47 2.55 -36.70
C ASN A 109 -11.43 1.42 -36.59
N ALA A 110 -11.60 0.36 -37.39
CA ALA A 110 -10.67 -0.75 -37.44
C ALA A 110 -9.33 -0.32 -38.06
N ILE A 111 -8.24 -0.47 -37.32
CA ILE A 111 -6.86 -0.27 -37.80
C ILE A 111 -6.35 -1.57 -38.45
N ALA A 112 -6.68 -2.70 -37.88
CA ALA A 112 -6.30 -4.01 -38.38
C ALA A 112 -7.40 -5.05 -38.10
N THR A 113 -7.64 -5.91 -39.11
CA THR A 113 -8.57 -7.04 -39.01
C THR A 113 -7.77 -8.32 -38.91
N PHE A 114 -7.97 -9.08 -37.85
CA PHE A 114 -7.32 -10.38 -37.64
C PHE A 114 -8.32 -11.54 -37.80
N ALA A 115 -7.85 -12.71 -38.19
CA ALA A 115 -8.63 -13.95 -38.22
C ALA A 115 -9.97 -13.87 -39.00
N GLY A 116 -9.91 -13.44 -40.27
CA GLY A 116 -11.09 -13.55 -41.16
C GLY A 116 -12.28 -12.63 -40.83
N GLY A 117 -12.05 -11.52 -40.12
CA GLY A 117 -13.06 -10.49 -39.88
C GLY A 117 -13.80 -10.56 -38.54
N SER A 118 -13.46 -11.47 -37.65
CA SER A 118 -14.13 -11.59 -36.34
C SER A 118 -13.47 -10.81 -35.21
N LEU A 119 -12.22 -10.39 -35.36
CA LEU A 119 -11.46 -9.62 -34.36
C LEU A 119 -10.93 -8.33 -35.03
N HIS A 120 -11.41 -7.20 -34.59
CA HIS A 120 -10.98 -5.87 -35.08
C HIS A 120 -10.20 -5.15 -34.01
N ILE A 121 -8.95 -4.74 -34.30
CA ILE A 121 -8.22 -3.80 -33.47
C ILE A 121 -8.70 -2.40 -33.82
N THR A 122 -9.34 -1.71 -32.89
CA THR A 122 -9.90 -0.38 -33.11
C THR A 122 -9.00 0.72 -32.56
N ALA A 123 -8.89 1.86 -33.25
CA ALA A 123 -8.13 3.01 -32.76
C ALA A 123 -8.62 3.49 -31.39
N GLN A 124 -9.93 3.51 -31.20
CA GLN A 124 -10.57 3.89 -29.94
C GLN A 124 -10.27 2.89 -28.81
N GLY A 125 -10.22 1.58 -29.15
CA GLY A 125 -9.86 0.54 -28.20
C GLY A 125 -8.42 0.67 -27.70
N VAL A 126 -7.47 0.92 -28.62
CA VAL A 126 -6.07 1.18 -28.24
C VAL A 126 -5.94 2.43 -27.39
N ALA A 127 -6.59 3.54 -27.78
CA ALA A 127 -6.57 4.77 -27.00
C ALA A 127 -7.14 4.57 -25.58
N THR A 128 -8.24 3.83 -25.47
CA THR A 128 -8.85 3.49 -24.17
C THR A 128 -7.93 2.62 -23.31
N ALA A 129 -7.29 1.61 -23.90
CA ALA A 129 -6.35 0.74 -23.20
C ALA A 129 -5.12 1.52 -22.72
N VAL A 130 -4.54 2.39 -23.55
CA VAL A 130 -3.40 3.25 -23.18
C VAL A 130 -3.79 4.22 -22.08
N LEU A 131 -4.97 4.85 -22.16
CA LEU A 131 -5.47 5.74 -21.13
C LEU A 131 -5.68 5.00 -19.81
N LEU A 132 -6.23 3.78 -19.84
CA LEU A 132 -6.42 2.93 -18.66
C LEU A 132 -5.07 2.60 -18.01
N LEU A 133 -4.10 2.14 -18.79
CA LEU A 133 -2.75 1.83 -18.33
C LEU A 133 -2.09 3.05 -17.67
N ALA A 134 -2.06 4.17 -18.37
CA ALA A 134 -1.48 5.41 -17.87
C ALA A 134 -2.15 5.89 -16.57
N ARG A 135 -3.49 5.79 -16.49
CA ARG A 135 -4.27 6.18 -15.30
C ARG A 135 -3.94 5.30 -14.11
N VAL A 136 -3.92 3.98 -14.28
CA VAL A 136 -3.62 3.04 -13.19
C VAL A 136 -2.17 3.20 -12.73
N GLU A 137 -1.21 3.30 -13.65
CA GLU A 137 0.20 3.53 -13.33
C GLU A 137 0.40 4.82 -12.51
N THR A 138 -0.24 5.91 -12.92
CA THR A 138 -0.14 7.19 -12.21
C THR A 138 -0.77 7.11 -10.81
N ALA A 139 -1.98 6.54 -10.70
CA ALA A 139 -2.68 6.40 -9.42
C ALA A 139 -1.89 5.51 -8.44
N VAL A 140 -1.36 4.39 -8.92
CA VAL A 140 -0.55 3.48 -8.10
C VAL A 140 0.78 4.14 -7.70
N THR A 141 1.38 4.95 -8.58
CA THR A 141 2.60 5.70 -8.26
C THR A 141 2.36 6.68 -7.11
N PHE A 142 1.30 7.51 -7.14
CA PHE A 142 0.94 8.40 -6.04
C PHE A 142 0.63 7.63 -4.74
N THR A 143 -0.10 6.53 -4.84
CA THR A 143 -0.42 5.68 -3.68
C THR A 143 0.85 5.07 -3.07
N THR A 144 1.77 4.60 -3.90
CA THR A 144 3.05 4.06 -3.44
C THR A 144 3.91 5.13 -2.78
N LEU A 145 3.95 6.36 -3.32
CA LEU A 145 4.62 7.49 -2.69
C LEU A 145 4.03 7.81 -1.33
N LEU A 146 2.70 7.79 -1.20
CA LEU A 146 2.02 8.00 0.08
C LEU A 146 2.49 6.96 1.12
N ILE A 147 2.50 5.69 0.74
CA ILE A 147 2.87 4.58 1.64
C ILE A 147 4.36 4.64 2.01
N LEU A 148 5.25 4.90 1.05
CA LEU A 148 6.70 4.93 1.29
C LEU A 148 7.17 6.18 2.03
N CYS A 149 6.52 7.32 1.83
CA CYS A 149 6.92 8.60 2.46
C CYS A 149 6.20 8.90 3.77
N THR A 150 5.18 8.09 4.16
CA THR A 150 4.40 8.37 5.35
C THR A 150 4.41 7.17 6.29
N PRO A 151 5.11 7.25 7.46
CA PRO A 151 5.09 6.19 8.46
C PRO A 151 3.66 5.93 8.93
N TRP A 152 3.36 4.68 9.30
CA TRP A 152 2.02 4.30 9.76
C TRP A 152 1.50 5.16 10.91
N THR A 153 2.38 5.46 11.86
CA THR A 153 2.06 6.32 13.00
C THR A 153 1.61 7.71 12.58
N HIS A 154 2.17 8.25 11.49
CA HIS A 154 1.78 9.54 10.92
C HIS A 154 0.44 9.47 10.17
N VAL A 155 0.14 8.35 9.51
CA VAL A 155 -1.18 8.11 8.90
C VAL A 155 -2.26 8.11 9.97
N LEU A 156 -2.06 7.41 11.10
CA LEU A 156 -3.01 7.38 12.21
C LEU A 156 -3.26 8.78 12.79
N LYS A 157 -2.21 9.60 12.88
CA LYS A 157 -2.33 10.99 13.33
C LYS A 157 -3.13 11.85 12.33
N ALA A 158 -2.93 11.64 11.02
CA ALA A 158 -3.74 12.29 9.99
C ALA A 158 -5.22 11.88 10.09
N LEU A 159 -5.50 10.59 10.32
CA LEU A 159 -6.85 10.07 10.50
C LEU A 159 -7.59 10.74 11.69
N ARG A 160 -6.88 11.03 12.77
CA ARG A 160 -7.45 11.80 13.90
C ARG A 160 -7.97 13.18 13.47
N SER A 161 -7.32 13.81 12.50
CA SER A 161 -7.77 15.10 11.95
C SER A 161 -9.10 15.02 11.20
N PHE A 162 -9.48 13.84 10.71
CA PHE A 162 -10.75 13.58 10.03
C PHE A 162 -11.91 13.30 10.99
N ARG A 163 -11.77 13.65 12.28
CA ARG A 163 -12.78 13.45 13.33
C ARG A 163 -13.17 11.98 13.56
N LEU A 164 -12.28 11.04 13.22
CA LEU A 164 -12.50 9.64 13.56
C LEU A 164 -12.50 9.46 15.09
N PRO A 165 -13.36 8.59 15.65
CA PRO A 165 -13.36 8.27 17.07
C PRO A 165 -11.98 7.84 17.55
N GLN A 166 -11.61 8.30 18.75
CA GLN A 166 -10.27 8.02 19.30
C GLN A 166 -10.06 6.53 19.54
N GLU A 167 -11.11 5.79 19.86
CA GLU A 167 -11.13 4.35 20.06
C GLU A 167 -10.67 3.61 18.81
N VAL A 168 -11.17 4.02 17.64
CA VAL A 168 -10.78 3.41 16.35
C VAL A 168 -9.30 3.63 16.07
N ILE A 169 -8.80 4.83 16.33
CA ILE A 169 -7.38 5.16 16.14
C ILE A 169 -6.51 4.34 17.10
N ALA A 170 -6.94 4.20 18.35
CA ALA A 170 -6.26 3.38 19.35
C ALA A 170 -6.24 1.90 18.94
N MET A 171 -7.37 1.36 18.46
CA MET A 171 -7.44 -0.01 17.92
C MET A 171 -6.46 -0.22 16.76
N LEU A 172 -6.43 0.69 15.80
CA LEU A 172 -5.53 0.62 14.64
C LEU A 172 -4.05 0.70 15.06
N ALA A 173 -3.74 1.59 16.03
CA ALA A 173 -2.37 1.72 16.55
C ALA A 173 -1.91 0.46 17.26
N MET A 174 -2.78 -0.14 18.09
CA MET A 174 -2.50 -1.41 18.77
C MET A 174 -2.40 -2.56 17.78
N THR A 175 -3.29 -2.64 16.80
CA THR A 175 -3.25 -3.67 15.75
C THR A 175 -1.91 -3.64 15.03
N HIS A 176 -1.45 -2.47 14.61
CA HIS A 176 -0.15 -2.32 13.96
C HIS A 176 1.00 -2.80 14.85
N ARG A 177 1.00 -2.44 16.13
CA ARG A 177 2.04 -2.86 17.07
C ARG A 177 2.03 -4.37 17.32
N TYR A 178 0.86 -4.96 17.54
CA TYR A 178 0.74 -6.36 17.92
C TYR A 178 0.81 -7.34 16.74
N ILE A 179 0.57 -6.87 15.50
CA ILE A 179 0.75 -7.71 14.31
C ILE A 179 2.22 -8.20 14.19
N PHE A 180 3.19 -7.32 14.46
CA PHE A 180 4.61 -7.70 14.43
C PHE A 180 4.94 -8.72 15.52
N LEU A 181 4.43 -8.52 16.74
CA LEU A 181 4.62 -9.46 17.84
C LEU A 181 4.01 -10.83 17.55
N LEU A 182 2.80 -10.86 16.97
CA LEU A 182 2.13 -12.10 16.60
C LEU A 182 2.84 -12.83 15.46
N VAL A 183 3.34 -12.10 14.46
CA VAL A 183 4.13 -12.68 13.37
C VAL A 183 5.43 -13.27 13.89
N GLU A 184 6.12 -12.60 14.79
CA GLU A 184 7.32 -13.11 15.44
C GLU A 184 7.01 -14.36 16.25
N THR A 185 5.95 -14.33 17.06
CA THR A 185 5.49 -15.49 17.84
C THR A 185 5.16 -16.67 16.92
N ALA A 186 4.47 -16.42 15.80
CA ALA A 186 4.16 -17.45 14.80
C ALA A 186 5.44 -18.06 14.20
N SER A 187 6.42 -17.22 13.86
CA SER A 187 7.71 -17.68 13.33
C SER A 187 8.45 -18.56 14.34
N GLN A 188 8.55 -18.13 15.59
CA GLN A 188 9.18 -18.91 16.67
C GLN A 188 8.47 -20.26 16.90
N MET A 189 7.13 -20.29 16.85
CA MET A 189 6.36 -21.53 16.96
C MET A 189 6.62 -22.49 15.80
N LEU A 190 6.76 -21.97 14.60
CA LEU A 190 7.05 -22.77 13.40
C LEU A 190 8.50 -23.28 13.43
N GLU A 191 9.46 -22.45 13.80
CA GLU A 191 10.88 -22.81 13.95
C GLU A 191 11.08 -23.89 15.03
N SER A 192 10.43 -23.73 16.18
CA SER A 192 10.52 -24.73 17.25
C SER A 192 9.92 -26.09 16.86
N ARG A 193 8.92 -26.10 15.98
CA ARG A 193 8.39 -27.35 15.41
C ARG A 193 9.30 -27.93 14.34
N GLN A 194 9.90 -27.08 13.52
CA GLN A 194 10.84 -27.52 12.51
C GLN A 194 12.06 -28.23 13.14
N SER A 195 12.59 -27.71 14.23
CA SER A 195 13.72 -28.34 14.95
C SER A 195 13.39 -29.70 15.56
N ARG A 196 12.09 -29.97 15.81
CA ARG A 196 11.61 -31.28 16.35
C ARG A 196 11.15 -32.24 15.27
N THR A 197 11.13 -31.81 13.99
CA THR A 197 10.63 -32.63 12.88
C THR A 197 11.80 -33.23 12.13
N VAL A 198 11.92 -34.55 12.13
CA VAL A 198 12.94 -35.30 11.35
C VAL A 198 12.30 -35.79 10.06
N GLY A 199 12.88 -35.41 8.90
CA GLY A 199 12.41 -35.84 7.60
C GLY A 199 11.34 -34.96 6.98
N ARG A 200 10.73 -35.43 5.87
CA ARG A 200 9.69 -34.68 5.14
C ARG A 200 8.29 -35.11 5.61
N LEU A 201 7.51 -34.16 6.08
CA LEU A 201 6.13 -34.41 6.45
C LEU A 201 5.23 -34.45 5.19
N PRO A 202 4.24 -35.36 5.12
CA PRO A 202 3.23 -35.39 4.08
C PRO A 202 2.38 -34.10 4.14
N GLY A 203 1.92 -33.62 2.98
CA GLY A 203 1.22 -32.33 2.90
C GLY A 203 -0.04 -32.23 3.77
N ARG A 204 -0.70 -33.35 4.08
CA ARG A 204 -1.84 -33.41 5.02
C ARG A 204 -1.41 -33.08 6.44
N GLU A 205 -0.27 -33.60 6.88
CA GLU A 205 0.29 -33.34 8.20
C GLU A 205 0.78 -31.90 8.36
N GLN A 206 1.41 -31.36 7.32
CA GLN A 206 1.81 -29.95 7.28
C GLN A 206 0.60 -29.01 7.47
N ARG A 207 -0.51 -29.24 6.74
CA ARG A 207 -1.75 -28.46 6.88
C ARG A 207 -2.33 -28.59 8.30
N ARG A 208 -2.34 -29.77 8.87
CA ARG A 208 -2.81 -30.02 10.26
C ARG A 208 -1.97 -29.26 11.28
N ILE A 209 -0.64 -29.23 11.11
CA ILE A 209 0.27 -28.46 11.97
C ILE A 209 -0.01 -26.98 11.85
N THR A 210 -0.13 -26.46 10.62
CA THR A 210 -0.42 -25.02 10.38
C THR A 210 -1.75 -24.61 11.02
N SER A 211 -2.80 -25.42 10.84
CA SER A 211 -4.11 -25.15 11.44
C SER A 211 -4.07 -25.15 12.97
N ARG A 212 -3.36 -26.10 13.59
CA ARG A 212 -3.16 -26.13 15.04
C ARG A 212 -2.35 -24.93 15.54
N THR A 213 -1.31 -24.54 14.82
CA THR A 213 -0.51 -23.35 15.14
C THR A 213 -1.36 -22.09 15.09
N ALA A 214 -2.22 -21.96 14.08
CA ALA A 214 -3.16 -20.86 13.98
C ALA A 214 -4.14 -20.82 15.17
N GLY A 215 -4.68 -21.97 15.60
CA GLY A 215 -5.54 -22.06 16.79
C GLY A 215 -4.84 -21.61 18.07
N VAL A 216 -3.60 -22.05 18.28
CA VAL A 216 -2.78 -21.64 19.46
C VAL A 216 -2.46 -20.14 19.37
N LEU A 217 -2.15 -19.63 18.17
CA LEU A 217 -1.89 -18.20 17.97
C LEU A 217 -3.11 -17.34 18.30
N LEU A 218 -4.30 -17.79 17.88
CA LEU A 218 -5.56 -17.13 18.21
C LEU A 218 -5.80 -17.10 19.73
N SER A 219 -5.62 -18.24 20.41
CA SER A 219 -5.74 -18.32 21.88
C SER A 219 -4.76 -17.36 22.56
N LYS A 220 -3.49 -17.35 22.13
CA LYS A 220 -2.49 -16.39 22.63
C LYS A 220 -2.86 -14.94 22.37
N SER A 221 -3.43 -14.61 21.22
CA SER A 221 -3.82 -13.24 20.90
C SER A 221 -4.96 -12.75 21.80
N ILE A 222 -5.91 -13.63 22.15
CA ILE A 222 -7.00 -13.32 23.08
C ILE A 222 -6.44 -13.11 24.49
N ALA A 223 -5.56 -13.99 24.97
CA ALA A 223 -4.91 -13.84 26.27
C ALA A 223 -4.12 -12.52 26.34
N LEU A 224 -3.30 -12.25 25.31
CA LEU A 224 -2.53 -11.00 25.20
C LEU A 224 -3.45 -9.76 25.21
N SER A 225 -4.60 -9.81 24.55
CA SER A 225 -5.58 -8.70 24.55
C SER A 225 -6.08 -8.40 25.97
N ASN A 226 -6.39 -9.44 26.75
CA ASN A 226 -6.82 -9.30 28.14
C ASN A 226 -5.71 -8.74 29.03
N ASP A 227 -4.48 -9.25 28.90
CA ASP A 227 -3.33 -8.78 29.66
C ASP A 227 -3.02 -7.32 29.38
N VAL A 228 -3.07 -6.91 28.10
CA VAL A 228 -2.87 -5.52 27.68
C VAL A 228 -3.97 -4.62 28.23
N TYR A 229 -5.22 -5.06 28.18
CA TYR A 229 -6.34 -4.30 28.74
C TYR A 229 -6.21 -4.08 30.25
N LEU A 230 -5.88 -5.12 31.01
CA LEU A 230 -5.63 -5.04 32.45
C LEU A 230 -4.45 -4.10 32.76
N ALA A 231 -3.36 -4.22 31.98
CA ALA A 231 -2.21 -3.33 32.10
C ALA A 231 -2.54 -1.87 31.77
N MET A 232 -3.47 -1.61 30.86
CA MET A 232 -3.96 -0.27 30.55
C MET A 232 -4.81 0.29 31.71
N GLN A 233 -5.68 -0.52 32.27
CA GLN A 233 -6.50 -0.14 33.43
C GLN A 233 -5.64 0.23 34.64
N SER A 234 -4.61 -0.58 34.94
CA SER A 234 -3.69 -0.31 36.05
C SER A 234 -2.89 0.99 35.87
N ARG A 235 -2.74 1.47 34.63
CA ARG A 235 -2.12 2.77 34.30
C ARG A 235 -3.11 3.93 34.23
N GLY A 236 -4.36 3.72 34.65
CA GLY A 236 -5.37 4.76 34.69
C GLY A 236 -6.10 5.00 33.36
N PHE A 237 -6.12 4.01 32.45
CA PHE A 237 -6.90 4.10 31.22
C PHE A 237 -8.40 4.20 31.53
N ARG A 238 -9.04 5.25 31.04
CA ARG A 238 -10.47 5.53 31.21
C ARG A 238 -11.24 5.59 29.88
N GLY A 239 -10.80 4.83 28.89
CA GLY A 239 -11.41 4.83 27.54
C GLY A 239 -10.76 5.80 26.55
N GLU A 240 -9.98 6.78 27.01
CA GLU A 240 -9.31 7.75 26.14
C GLU A 240 -7.79 7.51 26.08
N VAL A 241 -7.27 7.39 24.86
CA VAL A 241 -5.81 7.35 24.63
C VAL A 241 -5.31 8.77 24.40
N ARG A 242 -4.60 9.35 25.37
CA ARG A 242 -3.96 10.66 25.23
C ARG A 242 -2.62 10.50 24.52
N ILE A 243 -2.48 11.12 23.35
CA ILE A 243 -1.23 11.14 22.59
C ILE A 243 -0.55 12.48 22.86
N LEU A 244 0.68 12.44 23.36
CA LEU A 244 1.48 13.61 23.78
C LEU A 244 2.00 14.49 22.63
N SER A 245 1.78 14.14 21.37
CA SER A 245 2.32 14.89 20.24
C SER A 245 1.28 15.76 19.56
N ASP A 246 1.33 17.06 19.83
CA ASP A 246 0.60 18.07 19.07
C ASP A 246 1.36 18.40 17.78
N PHE A 247 0.74 18.16 16.64
CA PHE A 247 1.24 18.68 15.37
C PHE A 247 0.85 20.15 15.22
N ARG A 248 1.83 21.02 15.13
CA ARG A 248 1.63 22.41 14.72
C ARG A 248 1.88 22.50 13.22
N MET A 249 0.84 22.80 12.43
CA MET A 249 0.98 23.08 11.01
C MET A 249 1.89 24.29 10.82
N ARG A 250 2.89 24.15 9.99
CA ARG A 250 3.79 25.21 9.56
C ARG A 250 3.19 25.95 8.37
N SER A 251 3.53 27.21 8.17
CA SER A 251 3.06 28.00 7.01
C SER A 251 3.32 27.30 5.67
N TRP A 252 4.43 26.61 5.55
CA TRP A 252 4.80 25.81 4.35
C TRP A 252 3.85 24.65 4.09
N ASP A 253 3.19 24.09 5.11
CA ASP A 253 2.22 23.00 4.97
C ASP A 253 0.95 23.47 4.26
N TYR A 254 0.51 24.71 4.55
CA TYR A 254 -0.63 25.31 3.85
C TYR A 254 -0.32 25.57 2.37
N VAL A 255 0.91 26.04 2.06
CA VAL A 255 1.36 26.23 0.67
C VAL A 255 1.38 24.90 -0.05
N GLY A 256 1.92 23.84 0.58
CA GLY A 256 1.92 22.49 0.02
C GLY A 256 0.51 21.96 -0.24
N LEU A 257 -0.43 22.14 0.71
CA LEU A 257 -1.81 21.74 0.55
C LEU A 257 -2.48 22.46 -0.63
N LEU A 258 -2.33 23.79 -0.69
CA LEU A 258 -2.87 24.59 -1.79
C LEU A 258 -2.29 24.15 -3.13
N ALA A 259 -0.98 23.90 -3.22
CA ALA A 259 -0.33 23.43 -4.43
C ALA A 259 -0.92 22.08 -4.91
N PHE A 260 -1.12 21.10 -4.02
CA PHE A 260 -1.74 19.83 -4.36
C PHE A 260 -3.19 19.97 -4.80
N LEU A 261 -3.98 20.76 -4.10
CA LEU A 261 -5.40 21.00 -4.44
C LEU A 261 -5.55 21.77 -5.75
N CYS A 262 -4.73 22.81 -5.99
CA CYS A 262 -4.72 23.54 -7.25
C CYS A 262 -4.29 22.63 -8.41
N ALA A 263 -3.22 21.85 -8.26
CA ALA A 263 -2.79 20.91 -9.28
C ALA A 263 -3.89 19.88 -9.60
N GLY A 264 -4.55 19.33 -8.57
CA GLY A 264 -5.66 18.41 -8.74
C GLY A 264 -6.87 19.04 -9.43
N SER A 265 -7.26 20.26 -9.03
CA SER A 265 -8.39 21.01 -9.62
C SER A 265 -8.13 21.37 -11.08
N ILE A 266 -6.92 21.86 -11.39
CA ILE A 266 -6.51 22.18 -12.77
C ILE A 266 -6.51 20.91 -13.62
N ALA A 267 -5.99 19.80 -13.10
CA ALA A 267 -5.99 18.52 -13.80
C ALA A 267 -7.41 18.03 -14.11
N VAL A 268 -8.34 18.12 -13.17
CA VAL A 268 -9.74 17.75 -13.40
C VAL A 268 -10.40 18.69 -14.42
N TRP A 269 -10.14 20.00 -14.35
CA TRP A 269 -10.71 20.98 -15.27
C TRP A 269 -10.18 20.78 -16.71
N MET A 270 -8.88 20.58 -16.87
CA MET A 270 -8.27 20.31 -18.18
C MET A 270 -8.57 18.89 -18.69
N GLY A 271 -8.81 17.94 -17.78
CA GLY A 271 -9.04 16.53 -18.07
C GLY A 271 -10.47 16.19 -18.49
N ARG A 272 -11.42 17.08 -18.23
CA ARG A 272 -12.79 16.96 -18.72
C ARG A 272 -12.83 17.28 -20.20
#